data_c3406b09a63d97f702a503300ea13fe5
#
_entry.id   c3406b09a63d97f702a503300ea13fe5
#
_cell.length_a   1.000
_cell.length_b   1.000
_cell.length_c   1.000
_cell.angle_alpha   90.00
_cell.angle_beta   90.00
_cell.angle_gamma   90.00
#
_symmetry.space_group_name_H-M   'P 1'
#
loop_
_entity.id
_entity.type
_entity.pdbx_description
1 polymer ?
#
loop_
_entity_poly.entity_id
_entity_poly.type
_entity_poly.pdbx_seq_one_letter_code
_entity_poly.pdbx_strand_id
1 'polypeptide(L)'
;MHHLSRLLSGLALMLALPLSGCLDTGPDVVCVDVERVLSQSKAARQANEHLGKVQTILQNGLAAYQEELKKSPEEKRRQELRQGLALLQRQMALEQAAARDVVNKHMLAQIEAWRADKGDVAVMARQNVLSAPASMDITAEIISRMDASDVTFAELPKVSIRTHADALEEAAPAEKEKTVPKTNKK
;
A
#
# COMPACT_ATOMS: atom_id res chain seq x y z
N MET A 1 66.68 63.53 14.11
CA MET A 1 65.55 63.26 15.04
C MET A 1 64.31 63.06 14.26
N HIS A 2 64.18 61.94 13.57
CA HIS A 2 63.05 61.60 12.69
C HIS A 2 62.79 60.11 12.75
N HIS A 3 62.19 59.56 13.80
CA HIS A 3 61.79 58.15 13.85
C HIS A 3 60.66 57.83 14.82
N LEU A 4 59.67 58.70 14.98
CA LEU A 4 58.58 58.36 15.97
C LEU A 4 57.14 58.59 15.41
N SER A 5 56.94 58.51 14.08
CA SER A 5 55.62 58.81 13.49
C SER A 5 55.05 57.69 12.58
N ARG A 6 55.49 56.47 12.73
CA ARG A 6 55.05 55.37 11.83
C ARG A 6 54.39 54.15 12.50
N LEU A 7 53.90 54.24 13.69
CA LEU A 7 53.33 53.08 14.41
C LEU A 7 51.85 53.22 14.84
N LEU A 8 51.07 54.08 14.24
CA LEU A 8 49.67 54.30 14.62
C LEU A 8 48.67 54.18 13.45
N SER A 9 49.00 53.42 12.37
CA SER A 9 48.10 53.20 11.22
C SER A 9 47.87 51.73 10.92
N GLY A 10 47.68 50.90 11.91
CA GLY A 10 47.54 49.46 11.70
C GLY A 10 46.47 48.75 12.51
N LEU A 11 45.51 49.46 13.14
CA LEU A 11 44.54 48.78 14.02
C LEU A 11 43.13 49.29 13.86
N ALA A 12 42.57 49.27 12.65
CA ALA A 12 41.16 49.60 12.41
C ALA A 12 40.59 48.92 11.16
N LEU A 13 40.97 47.65 10.91
CA LEU A 13 40.38 46.90 9.78
C LEU A 13 40.18 45.43 10.15
N MET A 14 39.43 45.18 11.20
CA MET A 14 38.96 43.83 11.51
C MET A 14 37.70 43.92 12.37
N LEU A 15 36.53 44.19 11.85
CA LEU A 15 35.24 43.74 12.38
C LEU A 15 34.09 44.09 11.42
N ALA A 16 34.10 43.50 10.22
CA ALA A 16 32.90 43.38 9.41
C ALA A 16 32.75 41.91 9.07
N LEU A 17 32.42 41.09 10.08
CA LEU A 17 31.83 39.77 9.84
C LEU A 17 30.42 40.03 9.35
N PRO A 18 30.06 39.66 8.13
CA PRO A 18 28.67 39.64 7.72
C PRO A 18 28.00 38.52 8.52
N LEU A 19 27.19 38.91 9.50
CA LEU A 19 26.12 38.02 10.04
C LEU A 19 25.07 37.81 8.93
N SER A 20 25.45 37.14 7.86
CA SER A 20 24.54 36.60 6.89
C SER A 20 24.09 35.22 7.41
N GLY A 21 23.58 35.16 8.61
CA GLY A 21 22.74 34.11 9.06
C GLY A 21 21.37 34.31 8.40
N CYS A 22 21.22 33.92 7.13
CA CYS A 22 19.92 33.56 6.60
C CYS A 22 19.44 32.37 7.42
N LEU A 23 18.68 32.66 8.47
CA LEU A 23 17.73 31.69 8.97
C LEU A 23 16.74 31.45 7.82
N ASP A 24 17.02 30.47 7.02
CA ASP A 24 16.03 29.88 6.11
C ASP A 24 15.03 29.12 6.96
N THR A 25 14.20 29.89 7.66
CA THR A 25 13.05 29.35 8.36
C THR A 25 12.01 29.10 7.29
N GLY A 26 12.08 27.91 6.66
CA GLY A 26 10.98 27.39 5.88
C GLY A 26 9.68 27.37 6.72
N PRO A 27 8.54 27.15 6.12
CA PRO A 27 7.30 27.12 6.88
C PRO A 27 7.30 26.00 7.91
N ASP A 28 6.97 26.31 9.16
CA ASP A 28 6.84 25.32 10.25
C ASP A 28 5.73 24.29 10.00
N VAL A 29 4.83 24.58 9.07
CA VAL A 29 3.69 23.74 8.68
C VAL A 29 3.60 23.71 7.16
N VAL A 30 3.40 22.52 6.62
CA VAL A 30 3.11 22.31 5.19
C VAL A 30 1.86 21.47 5.03
N CYS A 31 1.29 21.42 3.82
CA CYS A 31 0.10 20.63 3.57
C CYS A 31 0.28 19.67 2.39
N VAL A 32 -0.41 18.54 2.48
CA VAL A 32 -0.50 17.51 1.44
C VAL A 32 -1.96 17.26 1.09
N ASP A 33 -2.29 17.30 -0.17
CA ASP A 33 -3.57 16.85 -0.71
C ASP A 33 -3.55 15.33 -0.82
N VAL A 34 -4.05 14.68 0.23
CA VAL A 34 -4.08 13.22 0.35
C VAL A 34 -4.88 12.58 -0.79
N GLU A 35 -6.02 13.17 -1.17
CA GLU A 35 -6.87 12.63 -2.24
C GLU A 35 -6.15 12.68 -3.59
N ARG A 36 -5.47 13.77 -3.86
CA ARG A 36 -4.66 13.93 -5.07
C ARG A 36 -3.50 12.93 -5.11
N VAL A 37 -2.80 12.72 -3.99
CA VAL A 37 -1.75 11.69 -3.89
C VAL A 37 -2.31 10.31 -4.16
N LEU A 38 -3.43 9.93 -3.50
CA LEU A 38 -4.07 8.63 -3.64
C LEU A 38 -4.71 8.38 -5.01
N SER A 39 -4.93 9.41 -5.82
CA SER A 39 -5.49 9.27 -7.17
C SER A 39 -4.44 9.37 -8.30
N GLN A 40 -3.35 10.10 -8.08
CA GLN A 40 -2.40 10.43 -9.16
C GLN A 40 -1.06 9.69 -9.07
N SER A 41 -0.69 9.15 -7.89
CA SER A 41 0.59 8.46 -7.73
C SER A 41 0.68 7.15 -8.52
N LYS A 42 1.91 6.72 -8.85
CA LYS A 42 2.18 5.41 -9.47
C LYS A 42 1.63 4.27 -8.60
N ALA A 43 1.79 4.36 -7.28
CA ALA A 43 1.26 3.38 -6.34
C ALA A 43 -0.26 3.24 -6.43
N ALA A 44 -0.99 4.35 -6.62
CA ALA A 44 -2.44 4.32 -6.83
C ALA A 44 -2.82 3.64 -8.17
N ARG A 45 -2.08 3.90 -9.23
CA ARG A 45 -2.28 3.21 -10.53
C ARG A 45 -2.02 1.72 -10.40
N GLN A 46 -0.93 1.31 -9.74
CA GLN A 46 -0.61 -0.10 -9.48
C GLN A 46 -1.67 -0.79 -8.62
N ALA A 47 -2.24 -0.09 -7.62
CA ALA A 47 -3.37 -0.58 -6.83
C ALA A 47 -4.61 -0.85 -7.71
N ASN A 48 -4.95 0.07 -8.60
CA ASN A 48 -6.08 -0.08 -9.51
C ASN A 48 -5.88 -1.25 -10.49
N GLU A 49 -4.67 -1.43 -11.02
CA GLU A 49 -4.31 -2.56 -11.87
C GLU A 49 -4.42 -3.90 -11.12
N HIS A 50 -3.92 -3.95 -9.89
CA HIS A 50 -4.04 -5.13 -9.03
C HIS A 50 -5.50 -5.46 -8.76
N LEU A 51 -6.32 -4.47 -8.36
CA LEU A 51 -7.74 -4.65 -8.09
C LEU A 51 -8.53 -5.05 -9.35
N GLY A 52 -8.13 -4.57 -10.53
CA GLY A 52 -8.71 -5.03 -11.81
C GLY A 52 -8.49 -6.53 -12.05
N LYS A 53 -7.30 -7.05 -11.75
CA LYS A 53 -7.00 -8.49 -11.82
C LYS A 53 -7.81 -9.27 -10.79
N VAL A 54 -7.87 -8.80 -9.55
CA VAL A 54 -8.70 -9.38 -8.48
C VAL A 54 -10.16 -9.45 -8.92
N GLN A 55 -10.70 -8.34 -9.42
CA GLN A 55 -12.09 -8.28 -9.89
C GLN A 55 -12.39 -9.32 -10.96
N THR A 56 -11.50 -9.49 -11.94
CA THR A 56 -11.65 -10.49 -12.99
C THR A 56 -11.68 -11.91 -12.42
N ILE A 57 -10.77 -12.23 -11.50
CA ILE A 57 -10.71 -13.55 -10.85
C ILE A 57 -12.01 -13.83 -10.06
N LEU A 58 -12.46 -12.85 -9.26
CA LEU A 58 -13.68 -13.01 -8.46
C LEU A 58 -14.94 -13.09 -9.31
N GLN A 59 -15.03 -12.34 -10.42
CA GLN A 59 -16.15 -12.43 -11.37
C GLN A 59 -16.21 -13.80 -12.05
N ASN A 60 -15.07 -14.33 -12.49
CA ASN A 60 -15.00 -15.66 -13.07
C ASN A 60 -15.39 -16.75 -12.03
N GLY A 61 -14.91 -16.60 -10.80
CA GLY A 61 -15.30 -17.46 -9.68
C GLY A 61 -16.83 -17.39 -9.42
N LEU A 62 -17.39 -16.20 -9.40
CA LEU A 62 -18.84 -16.00 -9.22
C LEU A 62 -19.65 -16.69 -10.32
N ALA A 63 -19.25 -16.54 -11.58
CA ALA A 63 -19.92 -17.20 -12.71
C ALA A 63 -19.86 -18.72 -12.59
N ALA A 64 -18.70 -19.27 -12.24
CA ALA A 64 -18.53 -20.71 -12.03
C ALA A 64 -19.38 -21.25 -10.85
N TYR A 65 -19.47 -20.52 -9.73
CA TYR A 65 -20.37 -20.88 -8.62
C TYR A 65 -21.84 -20.88 -9.05
N GLN A 66 -22.26 -19.91 -9.85
CA GLN A 66 -23.64 -19.84 -10.36
C GLN A 66 -23.96 -21.01 -11.27
N GLU A 67 -23.05 -21.44 -12.13
CA GLU A 67 -23.22 -22.60 -12.99
C GLU A 67 -23.32 -23.91 -12.18
N GLU A 68 -22.47 -24.10 -11.20
CA GLU A 68 -22.55 -25.26 -10.31
C GLU A 68 -23.85 -25.28 -9.49
N LEU A 69 -24.32 -24.11 -9.05
CA LEU A 69 -25.60 -23.99 -8.33
C LEU A 69 -26.78 -24.44 -9.19
N LYS A 70 -26.81 -24.12 -10.48
CA LYS A 70 -27.87 -24.58 -11.42
C LYS A 70 -27.86 -26.09 -11.62
N LYS A 71 -26.68 -26.72 -11.59
CA LYS A 71 -26.52 -28.17 -11.78
C LYS A 71 -26.76 -28.99 -10.53
N SER A 72 -26.79 -28.36 -9.36
CA SER A 72 -26.82 -29.06 -8.07
C SER A 72 -28.25 -29.33 -7.61
N PRO A 73 -28.75 -30.61 -7.60
CA PRO A 73 -30.10 -30.94 -7.17
C PRO A 73 -30.25 -31.00 -5.63
N GLU A 74 -29.14 -31.24 -4.92
CA GLU A 74 -29.13 -31.42 -3.48
C GLU A 74 -29.15 -30.09 -2.72
N GLU A 75 -30.10 -29.96 -1.76
CA GLU A 75 -30.23 -28.71 -1.00
C GLU A 75 -29.00 -28.40 -0.15
N LYS A 76 -28.34 -29.40 0.43
CA LYS A 76 -27.11 -29.24 1.18
C LYS A 76 -26.02 -28.61 0.32
N ARG A 77 -25.82 -29.12 -0.90
CA ARG A 77 -24.84 -28.59 -1.87
C ARG A 77 -25.16 -27.17 -2.29
N ARG A 78 -26.43 -26.89 -2.51
CA ARG A 78 -26.91 -25.52 -2.84
C ARG A 78 -26.64 -24.55 -1.71
N GLN A 79 -26.77 -24.97 -0.46
CA GLN A 79 -26.45 -24.12 0.69
C GLN A 79 -24.93 -23.83 0.79
N GLU A 80 -24.08 -24.83 0.58
CA GLU A 80 -22.62 -24.66 0.54
C GLU A 80 -22.20 -23.67 -0.57
N LEU A 81 -22.76 -23.80 -1.77
CA LEU A 81 -22.50 -22.90 -2.87
C LEU A 81 -22.96 -21.46 -2.58
N ARG A 82 -24.14 -21.28 -1.96
CA ARG A 82 -24.59 -19.93 -1.53
C ARG A 82 -23.64 -19.30 -0.50
N GLN A 83 -23.09 -20.07 0.42
CA GLN A 83 -22.08 -19.57 1.37
C GLN A 83 -20.80 -19.17 0.63
N GLY A 84 -20.34 -19.95 -0.33
CA GLY A 84 -19.19 -19.61 -1.16
C GLY A 84 -19.37 -18.30 -1.93
N LEU A 85 -20.58 -18.08 -2.48
CA LEU A 85 -20.91 -16.81 -3.13
C LEU A 85 -20.82 -15.61 -2.18
N ALA A 86 -21.32 -15.73 -0.96
CA ALA A 86 -21.26 -14.68 0.03
C ALA A 86 -19.79 -14.35 0.43
N LEU A 87 -18.95 -15.40 0.53
CA LEU A 87 -17.51 -15.21 0.80
C LEU A 87 -16.81 -14.48 -0.34
N LEU A 88 -17.10 -14.82 -1.61
CA LEU A 88 -16.54 -14.17 -2.78
C LEU A 88 -16.90 -12.67 -2.83
N GLN A 89 -18.15 -12.34 -2.53
CA GLN A 89 -18.59 -10.93 -2.47
C GLN A 89 -17.86 -10.15 -1.39
N ARG A 90 -17.63 -10.77 -0.23
CA ARG A 90 -16.87 -10.14 0.86
C ARG A 90 -15.38 -9.97 0.51
N GLN A 91 -14.81 -10.91 -0.24
CA GLN A 91 -13.39 -10.88 -0.60
C GLN A 91 -13.00 -9.60 -1.34
N MET A 92 -13.82 -9.12 -2.27
CA MET A 92 -13.53 -7.89 -2.99
C MET A 92 -13.37 -6.68 -2.06
N ALA A 93 -14.20 -6.57 -1.02
CA ALA A 93 -14.09 -5.48 -0.05
C ALA A 93 -12.78 -5.57 0.76
N LEU A 94 -12.35 -6.79 1.11
CA LEU A 94 -11.09 -7.03 1.81
C LEU A 94 -9.89 -6.67 0.93
N GLU A 95 -9.91 -7.05 -0.35
CA GLU A 95 -8.84 -6.71 -1.30
C GLU A 95 -8.73 -5.19 -1.52
N GLN A 96 -9.87 -4.50 -1.64
CA GLN A 96 -9.88 -3.03 -1.73
C GLN A 96 -9.30 -2.36 -0.50
N ALA A 97 -9.65 -2.86 0.69
CA ALA A 97 -9.10 -2.34 1.95
C ALA A 97 -7.58 -2.59 2.04
N ALA A 98 -7.12 -3.79 1.68
CA ALA A 98 -5.71 -4.15 1.70
C ALA A 98 -4.89 -3.31 0.68
N ALA A 99 -5.37 -3.14 -0.55
CA ALA A 99 -4.71 -2.33 -1.56
C ALA A 99 -4.62 -0.85 -1.14
N ARG A 100 -5.68 -0.31 -0.54
CA ARG A 100 -5.68 1.06 0.00
C ARG A 100 -4.68 1.22 1.14
N ASP A 101 -4.58 0.24 2.03
CA ASP A 101 -3.64 0.24 3.14
C ASP A 101 -2.19 0.27 2.66
N VAL A 102 -1.85 -0.50 1.61
CA VAL A 102 -0.52 -0.48 0.98
C VAL A 102 -0.18 0.92 0.46
N VAL A 103 -1.08 1.56 -0.28
CA VAL A 103 -0.84 2.90 -0.84
C VAL A 103 -0.73 3.95 0.28
N ASN A 104 -1.59 3.88 1.30
CA ASN A 104 -1.54 4.78 2.44
C ASN A 104 -0.23 4.67 3.22
N LYS A 105 0.21 3.44 3.52
CA LYS A 105 1.48 3.20 4.21
C LYS A 105 2.66 3.73 3.41
N HIS A 106 2.64 3.54 2.10
CA HIS A 106 3.68 4.07 1.21
C HIS A 106 3.70 5.60 1.23
N MET A 107 2.55 6.25 1.13
CA MET A 107 2.42 7.71 1.24
C MET A 107 2.97 8.22 2.57
N LEU A 108 2.54 7.64 3.69
CA LEU A 108 3.00 8.05 5.01
C LEU A 108 4.51 7.90 5.17
N ALA A 109 5.09 6.82 4.64
CA ALA A 109 6.54 6.62 4.65
C ALA A 109 7.28 7.70 3.86
N GLN A 110 6.74 8.12 2.69
CA GLN A 110 7.35 9.21 1.90
C GLN A 110 7.20 10.57 2.58
N ILE A 111 6.09 10.82 3.27
CA ILE A 111 5.90 12.05 4.07
C ILE A 111 6.91 12.09 5.22
N GLU A 112 7.09 10.99 5.95
CA GLU A 112 8.06 10.92 7.05
C GLU A 112 9.51 11.07 6.55
N ALA A 113 9.87 10.44 5.44
CA ALA A 113 11.18 10.61 4.83
C ALA A 113 11.40 12.07 4.40
N TRP A 114 10.41 12.72 3.79
CA TRP A 114 10.47 14.13 3.44
C TRP A 114 10.65 15.01 4.68
N ARG A 115 9.87 14.77 5.74
CA ARG A 115 9.95 15.51 7.00
C ARG A 115 11.33 15.38 7.65
N ALA A 116 11.90 14.18 7.65
CA ALA A 116 13.23 13.94 8.21
C ALA A 116 14.33 14.78 7.51
N ASP A 117 14.18 15.02 6.20
CA ASP A 117 15.10 15.86 5.43
C ASP A 117 14.94 17.37 5.74
N LYS A 118 13.79 17.80 6.26
CA LYS A 118 13.44 19.22 6.46
C LYS A 118 13.52 19.69 7.92
N GLY A 119 13.66 18.77 8.88
CA GLY A 119 13.75 19.09 10.30
C GLY A 119 12.37 19.24 10.98
N ASP A 120 12.20 20.24 11.83
CA ASP A 120 11.00 20.44 12.66
C ASP A 120 9.84 21.07 11.87
N VAL A 121 9.28 20.31 10.92
CA VAL A 121 8.14 20.72 10.10
C VAL A 121 6.94 19.80 10.37
N ALA A 122 5.77 20.38 10.62
CA ALA A 122 4.50 19.63 10.70
C ALA A 122 3.89 19.47 9.30
N VAL A 123 3.39 18.26 8.99
CA VAL A 123 2.66 18.00 7.74
C VAL A 123 1.18 17.80 8.06
N MET A 124 0.32 18.58 7.44
CA MET A 124 -1.13 18.51 7.61
C MET A 124 -1.82 18.09 6.31
N ALA A 125 -2.94 17.39 6.44
CA ALA A 125 -3.80 17.12 5.29
C ALA A 125 -4.45 18.43 4.81
N ARG A 126 -4.40 18.71 3.50
CA ARG A 126 -4.90 19.96 2.91
C ARG A 126 -6.38 20.23 3.23
N GLN A 127 -7.20 19.19 3.32
CA GLN A 127 -8.62 19.31 3.69
C GLN A 127 -8.86 19.89 5.10
N ASN A 128 -7.85 19.87 5.96
CA ASN A 128 -7.91 20.42 7.30
C ASN A 128 -7.39 21.88 7.37
N VAL A 129 -6.99 22.45 6.22
CA VAL A 129 -6.41 23.79 6.12
C VAL A 129 -7.37 24.68 5.32
N LEU A 130 -7.93 25.70 5.94
CA LEU A 130 -8.89 26.61 5.29
C LEU A 130 -8.23 27.46 4.18
N SER A 131 -6.99 27.89 4.39
CA SER A 131 -6.23 28.68 3.43
C SER A 131 -4.74 28.51 3.69
N ALA A 132 -3.97 28.32 2.64
CA ALA A 132 -2.51 28.27 2.69
C ALA A 132 -1.92 28.81 1.37
N PRO A 133 -0.77 29.50 1.41
CA PRO A 133 -0.05 29.84 0.20
C PRO A 133 0.45 28.60 -0.53
N ALA A 134 0.61 28.69 -1.86
CA ALA A 134 1.05 27.56 -2.68
C ALA A 134 2.43 27.00 -2.27
N SER A 135 3.27 27.82 -1.65
CA SER A 135 4.60 27.41 -1.14
C SER A 135 4.53 26.41 0.02
N MET A 136 3.38 26.29 0.67
CA MET A 136 3.17 25.27 1.73
C MET A 136 2.63 23.95 1.20
N ASP A 137 2.27 23.86 -0.08
CA ASP A 137 1.73 22.64 -0.70
C ASP A 137 2.87 21.77 -1.25
N ILE A 138 3.16 20.67 -0.56
CA ILE A 138 4.19 19.70 -0.95
C ILE A 138 3.62 18.48 -1.71
N THR A 139 2.36 18.50 -2.12
CA THR A 139 1.66 17.37 -2.75
C THR A 139 2.42 16.81 -3.95
N ALA A 140 2.90 17.68 -4.84
CA ALA A 140 3.63 17.25 -6.04
C ALA A 140 4.98 16.59 -5.70
N GLU A 141 5.66 17.06 -4.65
CA GLU A 141 6.92 16.47 -4.19
C GLU A 141 6.69 15.08 -3.58
N ILE A 142 5.62 14.90 -2.79
CA ILE A 142 5.25 13.60 -2.23
C ILE A 142 4.87 12.61 -3.35
N ILE A 143 4.09 13.03 -4.36
CA ILE A 143 3.77 12.19 -5.52
C ILE A 143 5.07 11.77 -6.23
N SER A 144 5.99 12.70 -6.47
CA SER A 144 7.27 12.39 -7.12
C SER A 144 8.10 11.37 -6.33
N ARG A 145 8.14 11.48 -5.00
CA ARG A 145 8.81 10.51 -4.13
C ARG A 145 8.13 9.13 -4.17
N MET A 146 6.81 9.08 -4.16
CA MET A 146 6.06 7.83 -4.31
C MET A 146 6.29 7.17 -5.68
N ASP A 147 6.41 7.97 -6.72
CA ASP A 147 6.62 7.47 -8.09
C ASP A 147 8.03 6.93 -8.32
N ALA A 148 8.99 7.28 -7.45
CA ALA A 148 10.36 6.78 -7.50
C ALA A 148 10.53 5.31 -7.09
N SER A 149 9.53 4.71 -6.46
CA SER A 149 9.57 3.32 -6.01
C SER A 149 8.26 2.60 -6.30
N ASP A 150 8.35 1.26 -6.43
CA ASP A 150 7.19 0.40 -6.61
C ASP A 150 6.65 -0.08 -5.27
N VAL A 151 5.35 -0.37 -5.23
CA VAL A 151 4.69 -1.02 -4.10
C VAL A 151 4.40 -2.48 -4.43
N THR A 152 4.41 -3.32 -3.39
CA THR A 152 4.08 -4.74 -3.53
C THR A 152 2.72 -5.00 -2.90
N PHE A 153 1.83 -5.61 -3.66
CA PHE A 153 0.52 -6.06 -3.19
C PHE A 153 0.57 -7.54 -2.81
N ALA A 154 -0.44 -8.00 -2.08
CA ALA A 154 -0.62 -9.41 -1.77
C ALA A 154 -0.73 -10.25 -3.06
N GLU A 155 -0.53 -11.57 -2.95
CA GLU A 155 -0.80 -12.47 -4.06
C GLU A 155 -2.27 -12.40 -4.48
N LEU A 156 -2.51 -12.60 -5.78
CA LEU A 156 -3.88 -12.63 -6.30
C LEU A 156 -4.68 -13.78 -5.68
N PRO A 157 -5.95 -13.56 -5.31
CA PRO A 157 -6.76 -14.59 -4.72
C PRO A 157 -6.97 -15.77 -5.67
N LYS A 158 -7.00 -16.97 -5.12
CA LYS A 158 -7.31 -18.19 -5.87
C LYS A 158 -8.75 -18.61 -5.54
N VAL A 159 -9.58 -18.71 -6.56
CA VAL A 159 -10.94 -19.21 -6.41
C VAL A 159 -10.97 -20.65 -6.90
N SER A 160 -11.24 -21.59 -6.00
CA SER A 160 -11.47 -23.01 -6.31
C SER A 160 -12.89 -23.40 -5.91
N ILE A 161 -13.57 -24.07 -6.81
CA ILE A 161 -14.90 -24.61 -6.56
C ILE A 161 -14.75 -26.13 -6.52
N ARG A 162 -15.11 -26.74 -5.40
CA ARG A 162 -15.22 -28.20 -5.36
C ARG A 162 -16.38 -28.59 -6.27
N THR A 163 -16.08 -29.34 -7.31
CA THR A 163 -17.12 -29.88 -8.20
C THR A 163 -17.85 -31.05 -7.53
N HIS A 164 -19.00 -31.46 -8.07
CA HIS A 164 -19.70 -32.64 -7.59
C HIS A 164 -18.85 -33.92 -7.74
N ALA A 165 -17.99 -33.97 -8.76
CA ALA A 165 -17.04 -35.04 -8.98
C ALA A 165 -16.00 -35.13 -7.85
N ASP A 166 -15.41 -33.99 -7.45
CA ASP A 166 -14.44 -33.94 -6.34
C ASP A 166 -15.06 -34.39 -5.00
N ALA A 167 -16.33 -34.03 -4.77
CA ALA A 167 -17.05 -34.41 -3.59
C ALA A 167 -17.36 -35.93 -3.54
N LEU A 168 -17.57 -36.57 -4.69
CA LEU A 168 -17.79 -38.01 -4.80
C LEU A 168 -16.46 -38.78 -4.62
N GLU A 169 -15.35 -38.27 -5.09
CA GLU A 169 -14.03 -38.88 -4.93
C GLU A 169 -13.57 -38.84 -3.45
N GLU A 170 -13.85 -37.73 -2.73
CA GLU A 170 -13.57 -37.63 -1.29
C GLU A 170 -14.51 -38.51 -0.45
N ALA A 171 -15.71 -38.79 -0.94
CA ALA A 171 -16.71 -39.68 -0.25
C ALA A 171 -16.47 -41.17 -0.53
N ALA A 172 -15.61 -41.51 -1.50
CA ALA A 172 -15.24 -42.90 -1.75
C ALA A 172 -14.42 -43.43 -0.58
N PRO A 173 -14.87 -44.51 0.13
CA PRO A 173 -14.10 -45.05 1.23
C PRO A 173 -12.76 -45.52 0.72
N ALA A 174 -11.67 -45.06 1.33
CA ALA A 174 -10.34 -45.60 1.11
C ALA A 174 -10.39 -47.12 1.41
N GLU A 175 -10.43 -47.93 0.36
CA GLU A 175 -10.37 -49.36 0.44
C GLU A 175 -9.03 -49.74 1.08
N LYS A 176 -9.08 -50.00 2.39
CA LYS A 176 -7.93 -50.46 3.14
C LYS A 176 -7.52 -51.79 2.54
N GLU A 177 -6.47 -51.80 1.77
CA GLU A 177 -5.75 -52.99 1.34
C GLU A 177 -5.33 -53.75 2.58
N LYS A 178 -6.17 -54.80 2.93
CA LYS A 178 -5.83 -55.78 3.93
C LYS A 178 -4.70 -56.64 3.39
N THR A 179 -3.48 -56.26 3.70
CA THR A 179 -2.36 -57.18 3.61
C THR A 179 -2.59 -58.36 4.57
N VAL A 180 -2.92 -59.49 4.01
CA VAL A 180 -2.99 -60.80 4.70
C VAL A 180 -1.57 -61.17 5.15
N PRO A 181 -1.31 -61.42 6.44
CA PRO A 181 -0.02 -61.97 6.87
C PRO A 181 0.10 -63.42 6.45
N LYS A 182 1.07 -63.72 5.59
CA LYS A 182 1.44 -65.10 5.30
C LYS A 182 2.02 -65.75 6.54
N THR A 183 1.25 -66.64 7.13
CA THR A 183 1.71 -67.57 8.16
C THR A 183 2.74 -68.51 7.57
N ASN A 184 3.98 -68.40 7.98
CA ASN A 184 5.00 -69.39 7.65
C ASN A 184 5.04 -70.44 8.77
N LYS A 185 4.64 -71.65 8.43
CA LYS A 185 4.72 -72.85 9.27
C LYS A 185 6.03 -73.56 8.97
N LYS A 186 7.00 -73.51 9.86
CA LYS A 186 7.81 -74.67 10.21
C LYS A 186 8.68 -74.38 11.44
#